data_3034a571af72a05bcec81931154253f9
#
_entry.id   3034a571af72a05bcec81931154253f9
#
_cell.length_a   1.000
_cell.length_b   1.000
_cell.length_c   1.000
_cell.angle_alpha   90.00
_cell.angle_beta   90.00
_cell.angle_gamma   90.00
#
_symmetry.space_group_name_H-M   'P 1'
#
loop_
_entity.id
_entity.type
_entity.pdbx_description
1 polymer ?
#
loop_
_entity_poly.entity_id
_entity_poly.type
_entity_poly.pdbx_seq_one_letter_code
_entity_poly.pdbx_strand_id
1 'polypeptide(L)'
;MKRQDYINWDEYFMGIAMLAARRSKDPNTQVGACIVSQDNIIISTGYNGMPKGCSDDIFPWDREGEQTKYPYVVHAELNAILNASGRDLRGSKLYVALFPCNECAKAIIQSGVREVLYLSDKYADSMATLASKRMLDAAGVRYTRLVPKVTEITLDFVPEEWK
;
A
#
# COMPACT_ATOMS: atom_id res chain seq x y z
N MET A 1 20.78 28.05 9.30
CA MET A 1 20.87 27.10 8.15
C MET A 1 19.82 26.02 8.36
N LYS A 2 19.04 25.61 7.33
CA LYS A 2 18.05 24.53 7.49
C LYS A 2 18.75 23.18 7.67
N ARG A 3 18.11 22.23 8.39
CA ARG A 3 18.65 20.86 8.50
C ARG A 3 18.69 20.20 7.11
N GLN A 4 19.62 19.28 6.90
CA GLN A 4 19.84 18.61 5.61
C GLN A 4 19.46 17.13 5.61
N ASP A 5 19.20 16.57 6.78
CA ASP A 5 18.95 15.13 7.02
C ASP A 5 17.46 14.77 7.03
N TYR A 6 16.61 15.58 6.41
CA TYR A 6 15.20 15.27 6.28
C TYR A 6 14.95 14.31 5.10
N ILE A 7 13.97 13.42 5.26
CA ILE A 7 13.53 12.49 4.20
C ILE A 7 12.80 13.25 3.09
N ASN A 8 12.85 12.72 1.87
CA ASN A 8 12.11 13.28 0.75
C ASN A 8 10.62 12.86 0.78
N TRP A 9 9.81 13.41 -0.11
CA TRP A 9 8.37 13.14 -0.16
C TRP A 9 8.05 11.67 -0.43
N ASP A 10 8.77 11.02 -1.34
CA ASP A 10 8.52 9.61 -1.66
C ASP A 10 8.87 8.69 -0.49
N GLU A 11 9.97 8.97 0.19
CA GLU A 11 10.36 8.26 1.42
C GLU A 11 9.34 8.47 2.54
N TYR A 12 8.83 9.69 2.68
CA TYR A 12 7.79 10.01 3.66
C TYR A 12 6.50 9.22 3.39
N PHE A 13 5.98 9.26 2.17
CA PHE A 13 4.73 8.58 1.84
C PHE A 13 4.88 7.05 1.83
N MET A 14 6.01 6.54 1.35
CA MET A 14 6.29 5.10 1.46
C MET A 14 6.47 4.70 2.93
N GLY A 15 7.07 5.54 3.75
CA GLY A 15 7.18 5.36 5.19
C GLY A 15 5.80 5.26 5.86
N ILE A 16 4.85 6.10 5.47
CA ILE A 16 3.45 6.04 5.94
C ILE A 16 2.80 4.71 5.51
N ALA A 17 3.00 4.27 4.26
CA ALA A 17 2.51 2.97 3.81
C ALA A 17 3.12 1.82 4.64
N MET A 18 4.42 1.86 4.89
CA MET A 18 5.10 0.85 5.72
C MET A 18 4.63 0.87 7.18
N LEU A 19 4.33 2.05 7.71
CA LEU A 19 3.76 2.19 9.05
C LEU A 19 2.34 1.60 9.09
N ALA A 20 1.52 1.86 8.08
CA ALA A 20 0.19 1.25 7.96
C ALA A 20 0.26 -0.29 7.93
N ALA A 21 1.26 -0.86 7.26
CA ALA A 21 1.48 -2.31 7.23
C ALA A 21 1.66 -2.93 8.62
N ARG A 22 2.17 -2.16 9.58
CA ARG A 22 2.34 -2.63 10.98
C ARG A 22 1.01 -2.89 11.68
N ARG A 23 -0.10 -2.42 11.12
CA ARG A 23 -1.44 -2.73 11.60
C ARG A 23 -1.97 -4.08 11.09
N SER A 24 -1.40 -4.66 10.06
CA SER A 24 -1.82 -5.94 9.52
C SER A 24 -1.58 -7.08 10.51
N LYS A 25 -2.58 -7.92 10.68
CA LYS A 25 -2.52 -9.13 11.52
C LYS A 25 -2.16 -10.38 10.72
N ASP A 26 -1.94 -10.24 9.42
CA ASP A 26 -1.53 -11.35 8.56
C ASP A 26 -0.15 -11.88 9.02
N PRO A 27 -0.05 -13.15 9.43
CA PRO A 27 1.21 -13.70 9.93
C PRO A 27 2.27 -13.88 8.84
N ASN A 28 1.87 -13.86 7.56
CA ASN A 28 2.76 -14.16 6.43
C ASN A 28 3.28 -12.91 5.73
N THR A 29 2.39 -11.98 5.39
CA THR A 29 2.76 -10.78 4.62
C THR A 29 1.95 -9.58 5.07
N GLN A 30 2.61 -8.58 5.62
CA GLN A 30 2.01 -7.32 6.04
C GLN A 30 2.26 -6.28 4.95
N VAL A 31 1.20 -5.74 4.38
CA VAL A 31 1.25 -4.73 3.33
C VAL A 31 0.48 -3.49 3.77
N GLY A 32 1.01 -2.33 3.46
CA GLY A 32 0.35 -1.06 3.65
C GLY A 32 0.37 -0.24 2.37
N ALA A 33 -0.59 0.67 2.27
CA ALA A 33 -0.73 1.60 1.15
C ALA A 33 -1.05 3.01 1.65
N CYS A 34 -0.59 4.00 0.89
CA CYS A 34 -0.86 5.41 1.14
C CYS A 34 -1.24 6.09 -0.16
N ILE A 35 -2.39 6.76 -0.20
CA ILE A 35 -2.86 7.52 -1.36
C ILE A 35 -2.65 9.00 -1.08
N VAL A 36 -2.03 9.69 -2.03
CA VAL A 36 -1.59 11.08 -1.91
C VAL A 36 -2.06 11.88 -3.11
N SER A 37 -2.57 13.09 -2.87
CA SER A 37 -2.95 14.01 -3.94
C SER A 37 -1.71 14.54 -4.69
N GLN A 38 -1.94 15.18 -5.85
CA GLN A 38 -0.89 15.86 -6.59
C GLN A 38 -0.18 16.97 -5.78
N ASP A 39 -0.87 17.54 -4.79
CA ASP A 39 -0.33 18.56 -3.90
C ASP A 39 0.37 18.01 -2.66
N ASN A 40 0.71 16.72 -2.66
CA ASN A 40 1.37 16.04 -1.55
C ASN A 40 0.55 16.02 -0.24
N ILE A 41 -0.79 15.95 -0.37
CA ILE A 41 -1.69 15.77 0.77
C ILE A 41 -2.09 14.30 0.86
N ILE A 42 -1.89 13.69 2.02
CA ILE A 42 -2.34 12.32 2.28
C ILE A 42 -3.86 12.30 2.28
N ILE A 43 -4.44 11.48 1.39
CA ILE A 43 -5.89 11.31 1.30
C ILE A 43 -6.34 10.15 2.19
N SER A 44 -5.66 9.02 2.12
CA SER A 44 -6.02 7.83 2.87
C SER A 44 -4.85 6.87 3.02
N THR A 45 -5.00 5.93 3.93
CA THR A 45 -4.11 4.78 4.11
C THR A 45 -4.92 3.51 4.19
N GLY A 46 -4.26 2.38 3.94
CA GLY A 46 -4.85 1.06 4.09
C GLY A 46 -3.79 0.03 4.42
N TYR A 47 -4.21 -1.09 4.99
CA TYR A 47 -3.37 -2.27 5.21
C TYR A 47 -4.20 -3.52 4.95
N ASN A 48 -3.55 -4.64 4.66
CA ASN A 48 -4.26 -5.87 4.37
C ASN A 48 -4.87 -6.48 5.65
N GLY A 49 -6.13 -6.92 5.55
CA GLY A 49 -6.85 -7.46 6.70
C GLY A 49 -8.20 -8.02 6.33
N MET A 50 -8.87 -8.63 7.30
CA MET A 50 -10.23 -9.14 7.12
C MET A 50 -11.23 -8.00 6.99
N PRO A 51 -12.36 -8.22 6.29
CA PRO A 51 -13.41 -7.22 6.20
C PRO A 51 -13.99 -6.85 7.58
N LYS A 52 -14.52 -5.64 7.70
CA LYS A 52 -15.19 -5.20 8.94
C LYS A 52 -16.29 -6.18 9.33
N GLY A 53 -16.30 -6.61 10.59
CA GLY A 53 -17.24 -7.58 11.12
C GLY A 53 -16.82 -9.06 10.93
N CYS A 54 -15.76 -9.31 10.16
CA CYS A 54 -15.16 -10.64 10.04
C CYS A 54 -14.02 -10.75 11.08
N SER A 55 -14.24 -11.63 12.08
CA SER A 55 -13.26 -11.75 13.17
C SER A 55 -11.93 -12.32 12.70
N ASP A 56 -10.84 -11.65 13.08
CA ASP A 56 -9.49 -12.10 12.81
C ASP A 56 -9.14 -13.43 13.49
N ASP A 57 -9.89 -13.80 14.51
CA ASP A 57 -9.70 -15.05 15.27
C ASP A 57 -10.49 -16.24 14.69
N ILE A 58 -11.47 -15.97 13.82
CA ILE A 58 -12.34 -16.99 13.24
C ILE A 58 -11.98 -17.26 11.76
N PHE A 59 -11.67 -16.22 11.00
CA PHE A 59 -11.34 -16.36 9.58
C PHE A 59 -9.91 -16.87 9.38
N PRO A 60 -9.68 -17.72 8.35
CA PRO A 60 -8.38 -18.36 8.15
C PRO A 60 -7.31 -17.38 7.69
N TRP A 61 -6.08 -17.56 8.17
CA TRP A 61 -4.89 -16.84 7.72
C TRP A 61 -3.93 -17.72 6.91
N ASP A 62 -4.26 -18.99 6.72
CA ASP A 62 -3.42 -19.94 6.01
C ASP A 62 -3.29 -19.60 4.53
N ARG A 63 -2.17 -19.98 3.95
CA ARG A 63 -1.87 -19.79 2.51
C ARG A 63 -2.16 -21.05 1.70
N GLU A 64 -2.22 -22.21 2.36
CA GLU A 64 -2.38 -23.53 1.78
C GLU A 64 -3.44 -24.31 2.54
N GLY A 65 -4.01 -25.36 1.90
CA GLY A 65 -5.05 -26.18 2.50
C GLY A 65 -6.44 -25.88 1.95
N GLU A 66 -7.45 -26.44 2.59
CA GLU A 66 -8.84 -26.30 2.16
C GLU A 66 -9.43 -24.91 2.46
N GLN A 67 -8.95 -24.27 3.53
CA GLN A 67 -9.40 -22.96 3.96
C GLN A 67 -8.23 -22.00 4.01
N THR A 68 -8.17 -21.08 3.06
CA THR A 68 -7.12 -20.07 2.97
C THR A 68 -7.68 -18.67 3.15
N LYS A 69 -6.79 -17.72 3.45
CA LYS A 69 -7.13 -16.30 3.59
C LYS A 69 -7.57 -15.63 2.28
N TYR A 70 -7.19 -16.16 1.13
CA TYR A 70 -7.32 -15.48 -0.15
C TYR A 70 -8.75 -15.10 -0.55
N PRO A 71 -9.80 -15.89 -0.26
CA PRO A 71 -11.16 -15.46 -0.54
C PRO A 71 -11.66 -14.32 0.34
N TYR A 72 -11.01 -14.05 1.47
CA TYR A 72 -11.53 -13.16 2.50
C TYR A 72 -10.69 -11.88 2.71
N VAL A 73 -9.37 -11.98 2.60
CA VAL A 73 -8.50 -10.85 2.93
C VAL A 73 -8.66 -9.72 1.92
N VAL A 74 -8.86 -8.50 2.42
CA VAL A 74 -8.87 -7.28 1.63
C VAL A 74 -7.45 -6.74 1.57
N HIS A 75 -6.94 -6.50 0.36
CA HIS A 75 -5.59 -5.99 0.17
C HIS A 75 -5.46 -4.51 0.58
N ALA A 76 -4.24 -4.10 0.89
CA ALA A 76 -3.95 -2.76 1.38
C ALA A 76 -4.39 -1.65 0.42
N GLU A 77 -4.20 -1.85 -0.87
CA GLU A 77 -4.55 -0.89 -1.92
C GLU A 77 -6.06 -0.67 -1.98
N LEU A 78 -6.83 -1.76 -1.97
CA LEU A 78 -8.29 -1.68 -1.96
C LEU A 78 -8.78 -1.01 -0.68
N ASN A 79 -8.22 -1.35 0.48
CA ASN A 79 -8.54 -0.70 1.74
C ASN A 79 -8.24 0.81 1.70
N ALA A 80 -7.11 1.22 1.14
CA ALA A 80 -6.78 2.64 0.99
C ALA A 80 -7.80 3.38 0.11
N ILE A 81 -8.22 2.76 -1.01
CA ILE A 81 -9.24 3.33 -1.91
C ILE A 81 -10.58 3.47 -1.16
N LEU A 82 -11.03 2.44 -0.48
CA LEU A 82 -12.30 2.46 0.27
C LEU A 82 -12.23 3.44 1.46
N ASN A 83 -11.09 3.53 2.14
CA ASN A 83 -10.88 4.47 3.26
C ASN A 83 -10.86 5.95 2.82
N ALA A 84 -10.74 6.23 1.53
CA ALA A 84 -10.87 7.59 1.02
C ALA A 84 -12.27 8.16 1.22
N SER A 85 -13.28 7.31 1.43
CA SER A 85 -14.63 7.72 1.85
C SER A 85 -15.26 8.77 0.92
N GLY A 86 -15.22 8.53 -0.38
CA GLY A 86 -15.79 9.41 -1.39
C GLY A 86 -14.96 10.64 -1.76
N ARG A 87 -13.78 10.82 -1.18
CA ARG A 87 -12.84 11.85 -1.64
C ARG A 87 -12.36 11.55 -3.05
N ASP A 88 -12.11 12.58 -3.84
CA ASP A 88 -11.67 12.47 -5.22
C ASP A 88 -10.23 11.93 -5.28
N LEU A 89 -10.06 10.77 -5.92
CA LEU A 89 -8.76 10.12 -6.12
C LEU A 89 -8.16 10.37 -7.51
N ARG A 90 -8.86 11.10 -8.37
CA ARG A 90 -8.38 11.36 -9.74
C ARG A 90 -7.03 12.07 -9.72
N GLY A 91 -6.08 11.55 -10.49
CA GLY A 91 -4.74 12.12 -10.59
C GLY A 91 -3.83 11.85 -9.40
N SER A 92 -4.30 11.13 -8.37
CA SER A 92 -3.52 10.82 -7.17
C SER A 92 -2.43 9.77 -7.43
N LYS A 93 -1.53 9.65 -6.45
CA LYS A 93 -0.47 8.64 -6.39
C LYS A 93 -0.79 7.63 -5.29
N LEU A 94 -0.46 6.38 -5.54
CA LEU A 94 -0.54 5.30 -4.56
C LEU A 94 0.86 4.75 -4.26
N TYR A 95 1.22 4.76 -2.99
CA TYR A 95 2.45 4.17 -2.47
C TYR A 95 2.12 2.84 -1.82
N VAL A 96 2.81 1.78 -2.21
CA VAL A 96 2.60 0.42 -1.71
C VAL A 96 3.91 -0.36 -1.73
N ALA A 97 4.17 -1.17 -0.72
CA ALA A 97 5.43 -1.91 -0.65
C ALA A 97 5.56 -2.99 -1.73
N LEU A 98 4.47 -3.69 -2.03
CA LEU A 98 4.42 -4.78 -2.99
C LEU A 98 3.59 -4.38 -4.21
N PHE A 99 4.07 -4.69 -5.42
CA PHE A 99 3.38 -4.38 -6.66
C PHE A 99 1.94 -4.90 -6.65
N PRO A 100 0.94 -4.08 -7.06
CA PRO A 100 -0.48 -4.45 -7.00
C PRO A 100 -0.81 -5.67 -7.86
N CYS A 101 -1.63 -6.57 -7.32
CA CYS A 101 -2.20 -7.68 -8.10
C CYS A 101 -3.24 -7.17 -9.11
N ASN A 102 -3.71 -8.08 -9.98
CA ASN A 102 -4.71 -7.75 -11.00
C ASN A 102 -6.03 -7.22 -10.42
N GLU A 103 -6.48 -7.73 -9.27
CA GLU A 103 -7.71 -7.23 -8.62
C GLU A 103 -7.54 -5.79 -8.12
N CYS A 104 -6.42 -5.50 -7.47
CA CYS A 104 -6.11 -4.14 -7.02
C CYS A 104 -5.88 -3.18 -8.19
N ALA A 105 -5.26 -3.64 -9.28
CA ALA A 105 -5.07 -2.82 -10.48
C ALA A 105 -6.41 -2.32 -11.05
N LYS A 106 -7.43 -3.17 -11.08
CA LYS A 106 -8.78 -2.77 -11.51
C LYS A 106 -9.35 -1.64 -10.64
N ALA A 107 -9.24 -1.77 -9.33
CA ALA A 107 -9.70 -0.75 -8.40
C ALA A 107 -8.91 0.56 -8.51
N ILE A 108 -7.58 0.47 -8.66
CA ILE A 108 -6.69 1.61 -8.89
C ILE A 108 -7.11 2.40 -10.13
N ILE A 109 -7.32 1.70 -11.24
CA ILE A 109 -7.73 2.32 -12.51
C ILE A 109 -9.10 2.99 -12.36
N GLN A 110 -10.08 2.29 -11.83
CA GLN A 110 -11.46 2.79 -11.70
C GLN A 110 -11.58 3.95 -10.71
N SER A 111 -10.71 4.04 -9.71
CA SER A 111 -10.68 5.15 -8.75
C SER A 111 -10.03 6.42 -9.30
N GLY A 112 -9.32 6.34 -10.42
CA GLY A 112 -8.65 7.48 -11.05
C GLY A 112 -7.24 7.75 -10.55
N VAL A 113 -6.66 6.89 -9.72
CA VAL A 113 -5.24 6.91 -9.37
C VAL A 113 -4.41 6.84 -10.65
N ARG A 114 -3.38 7.69 -10.79
CA ARG A 114 -2.60 7.81 -12.04
C ARG A 114 -1.16 7.34 -11.92
N GLU A 115 -0.69 7.09 -10.72
CA GLU A 115 0.68 6.65 -10.50
C GLU A 115 0.76 5.70 -9.31
N VAL A 116 1.52 4.63 -9.48
CA VAL A 116 1.84 3.66 -8.43
C VAL A 116 3.35 3.68 -8.19
N LEU A 117 3.75 3.90 -6.94
CA LEU A 117 5.14 3.75 -6.51
C LEU A 117 5.24 2.53 -5.59
N TYR A 118 6.16 1.63 -5.91
CA TYR A 118 6.30 0.37 -5.20
C TYR A 118 7.78 0.08 -4.86
N LEU A 119 8.02 -0.78 -3.87
CA LEU A 119 9.37 -1.19 -3.47
C LEU A 119 9.77 -2.52 -4.11
N SER A 120 8.85 -3.47 -4.16
CA SER A 120 9.13 -4.84 -4.62
C SER A 120 8.07 -5.34 -5.60
N ASP A 121 8.52 -6.01 -6.64
CA ASP A 121 7.71 -6.78 -7.57
C ASP A 121 8.13 -8.26 -7.57
N LYS A 122 8.37 -8.81 -6.39
CA LYS A 122 8.85 -10.20 -6.23
C LYS A 122 8.01 -11.27 -6.92
N TYR A 123 6.76 -10.94 -7.28
CA TYR A 123 5.86 -11.80 -8.05
C TYR A 123 5.72 -11.36 -9.52
N ALA A 124 6.75 -10.69 -10.08
CA ALA A 124 6.72 -10.08 -11.41
C ALA A 124 6.26 -11.03 -12.52
N ASP A 125 6.62 -12.31 -12.43
CA ASP A 125 6.33 -13.31 -13.45
C ASP A 125 4.97 -14.03 -13.22
N SER A 126 4.26 -13.72 -12.15
CA SER A 126 2.94 -14.30 -11.90
C SER A 126 1.90 -13.80 -12.89
N MET A 127 0.91 -14.64 -13.22
CA MET A 127 -0.19 -14.25 -14.11
C MET A 127 -0.93 -13.00 -13.57
N ALA A 128 -1.09 -12.91 -12.25
CA ALA A 128 -1.73 -11.77 -11.62
C ALA A 128 -0.96 -10.47 -11.85
N THR A 129 0.37 -10.48 -11.70
CA THR A 129 1.22 -9.30 -11.93
C THR A 129 1.30 -8.92 -13.40
N LEU A 130 1.41 -9.90 -14.30
CA LEU A 130 1.40 -9.66 -15.75
C LEU A 130 0.09 -9.02 -16.20
N ALA A 131 -1.05 -9.53 -15.73
CA ALA A 131 -2.36 -8.96 -16.02
C ALA A 131 -2.50 -7.53 -15.43
N SER A 132 -2.00 -7.32 -14.21
CA SER A 132 -1.96 -6.00 -13.58
C SER A 132 -1.21 -4.99 -14.45
N LYS A 133 0.03 -5.29 -14.83
CA LYS A 133 0.85 -4.42 -15.68
C LYS A 133 0.17 -4.12 -17.01
N ARG A 134 -0.40 -5.14 -17.66
CA ARG A 134 -1.12 -4.97 -18.93
C ARG A 134 -2.29 -3.99 -18.81
N MET A 135 -3.09 -4.09 -17.72
CA MET A 135 -4.21 -3.18 -17.48
C MET A 135 -3.73 -1.76 -17.16
N LEU A 136 -2.74 -1.62 -16.29
CA LEU A 136 -2.18 -0.32 -15.93
C LEU A 136 -1.60 0.40 -17.15
N ASP A 137 -0.85 -0.31 -17.99
CA ASP A 137 -0.30 0.23 -19.24
C ASP A 137 -1.42 0.70 -20.18
N ALA A 138 -2.42 -0.13 -20.41
CA ALA A 138 -3.56 0.20 -21.27
C ALA A 138 -4.36 1.41 -20.78
N ALA A 139 -4.47 1.57 -19.45
CA ALA A 139 -5.20 2.68 -18.83
C ALA A 139 -4.34 3.95 -18.66
N GLY A 140 -3.05 3.90 -19.02
CA GLY A 140 -2.13 5.03 -18.85
C GLY A 140 -1.77 5.33 -17.39
N VAL A 141 -1.87 4.34 -16.50
CA VAL A 141 -1.41 4.46 -15.12
C VAL A 141 0.09 4.15 -15.06
N ARG A 142 0.88 5.12 -14.64
CA ARG A 142 2.32 4.94 -14.47
C ARG A 142 2.62 4.11 -13.22
N TYR A 143 3.65 3.31 -13.28
CA TYR A 143 4.18 2.61 -12.11
C TYR A 143 5.70 2.67 -12.11
N THR A 144 6.27 2.98 -10.95
CA THR A 144 7.71 3.19 -10.80
C THR A 144 8.20 2.49 -9.54
N ARG A 145 9.28 1.74 -9.68
CA ARG A 145 9.97 1.19 -8.51
C ARG A 145 10.69 2.30 -7.78
N LEU A 146 10.34 2.49 -6.51
CA LEU A 146 11.00 3.45 -5.65
C LEU A 146 12.31 2.85 -5.12
N VAL A 147 13.40 3.61 -5.26
CA VAL A 147 14.69 3.30 -4.64
C VAL A 147 14.97 4.40 -3.61
N PRO A 148 14.63 4.17 -2.32
CA PRO A 148 14.85 5.17 -1.28
C PRO A 148 16.34 5.46 -1.07
N LYS A 149 16.66 6.70 -0.69
CA LYS A 149 18.02 7.08 -0.29
C LYS A 149 18.36 6.57 1.12
N VAL A 150 17.34 6.40 1.95
CA VAL A 150 17.46 5.83 3.31
C VAL A 150 16.98 4.39 3.29
N THR A 151 17.62 3.54 4.09
CA THR A 151 17.26 2.12 4.21
C THR A 151 16.22 1.86 5.30
N GLU A 152 16.09 2.80 6.24
CA GLU A 152 15.13 2.71 7.35
C GLU A 152 14.74 4.09 7.87
N ILE A 153 13.59 4.14 8.52
CA ILE A 153 13.12 5.29 9.31
C ILE A 153 12.78 4.76 10.70
N THR A 154 13.44 5.31 11.71
CA THR A 154 13.16 4.95 13.11
C THR A 154 12.14 5.92 13.70
N LEU A 155 11.10 5.36 14.33
CA LEU A 155 10.14 6.11 15.13
C LEU A 155 10.41 5.86 16.60
N ASP A 156 10.75 6.92 17.32
CA ASP A 156 11.00 6.88 18.76
C ASP A 156 9.84 7.56 19.49
N PHE A 157 9.15 6.82 20.36
CA PHE A 157 8.05 7.32 21.18
C PHE A 157 8.50 7.83 22.56
N VAL A 158 9.80 7.78 22.85
CA VAL A 158 10.34 8.28 24.11
C VAL A 158 10.60 9.78 23.98
N PRO A 159 9.88 10.63 24.73
CA PRO A 159 10.13 12.08 24.72
C PRO A 159 11.55 12.41 25.22
N GLU A 160 12.09 13.53 24.78
CA GLU A 160 13.46 13.95 25.18
C GLU A 160 13.61 14.06 26.69
N GLU A 161 12.59 14.54 27.40
CA GLU A 161 12.59 14.67 28.86
C GLU A 161 12.59 13.31 29.62
N TRP A 162 12.40 12.20 28.91
CA TRP A 162 12.47 10.83 29.47
C TRP A 162 13.80 10.12 29.16
N LYS A 163 14.66 10.74 28.34
CA LYS A 163 15.99 10.23 27.99
C LYS A 163 17.03 10.71 28.98
#